data_03ddabf334a1d4c83e19059d130b93be
#
_entry.id   03ddabf334a1d4c83e19059d130b93be
#
_cell.length_a   1.000
_cell.length_b   1.000
_cell.length_c   1.000
_cell.angle_alpha   90.00
_cell.angle_beta   90.00
_cell.angle_gamma   90.00
#
_symmetry.space_group_name_H-M   'P 1'
#
loop_
_entity.id
_entity.type
_entity.pdbx_description
1 polymer ?
#
loop_
_entity_poly.entity_id
_entity_poly.type
_entity_poly.pdbx_seq_one_letter_code
_entity_poly.pdbx_strand_id
1 'polypeptide(L)'
;MNIEANHATLAGHTFQHDLRISAINGMLGSIDANQGDYLLGWDTDEFPFDVYTATMCMYEVLKAGGLTGGFNFDAKNRRPSYTMEDMFEAYILGMDTFALGLIKAAELMEDGRIDGFIEKRYSTYRETEMGKKILANETSLEELAAYAEKLGAPEMPGSGKQEYLESIVNSILFG
;
A
#
# COMPACT_ATOMS: atom_id res chain seq x y z
N MET A 1 -9.47 9.22 -8.59
CA MET A 1 -10.21 8.00 -8.15
C MET A 1 -10.42 8.09 -6.65
N ASN A 2 -11.53 7.53 -6.17
CA ASN A 2 -11.73 7.21 -4.77
C ASN A 2 -11.29 5.76 -4.54
N ILE A 3 -10.45 5.51 -3.57
CA ILE A 3 -9.93 4.16 -3.24
C ILE A 3 -10.52 3.74 -1.90
N GLU A 4 -11.21 2.61 -1.91
CA GLU A 4 -11.90 2.08 -0.74
C GLU A 4 -11.24 0.80 -0.24
N ALA A 5 -11.02 0.71 1.06
CA ALA A 5 -10.31 -0.40 1.68
C ALA A 5 -11.08 -1.72 1.53
N ASN A 6 -12.39 -1.71 1.78
CA ASN A 6 -13.19 -2.93 1.69
C ASN A 6 -13.32 -3.42 0.23
N HIS A 7 -13.46 -2.52 -0.73
CA HIS A 7 -13.48 -2.89 -2.15
C HIS A 7 -12.15 -3.50 -2.62
N ALA A 8 -11.01 -2.98 -2.15
CA ALA A 8 -9.71 -3.58 -2.43
C ALA A 8 -9.63 -5.03 -1.92
N THR A 9 -10.03 -5.26 -0.67
CA THR A 9 -10.00 -6.62 -0.08
C THR A 9 -10.97 -7.58 -0.77
N LEU A 10 -12.14 -7.13 -1.19
CA LEU A 10 -13.09 -7.91 -1.99
C LEU A 10 -12.53 -8.30 -3.36
N ALA A 11 -11.70 -7.45 -3.96
CA ALA A 11 -10.99 -7.74 -5.20
C ALA A 11 -9.78 -8.66 -5.01
N GLY A 12 -9.45 -9.05 -3.78
CA GLY A 12 -8.29 -9.87 -3.45
C GLY A 12 -6.98 -9.09 -3.35
N HIS A 13 -7.07 -7.78 -3.19
CA HIS A 13 -5.93 -6.88 -3.03
C HIS A 13 -5.79 -6.42 -1.58
N THR A 14 -4.59 -5.98 -1.20
CA THR A 14 -4.43 -5.17 0.00
C THR A 14 -4.81 -3.71 -0.30
N PHE A 15 -5.20 -2.96 0.72
CA PHE A 15 -5.56 -1.56 0.54
C PHE A 15 -4.40 -0.72 0.00
N GLN A 16 -3.19 -0.91 0.51
CA GLN A 16 -2.00 -0.20 0.03
C GLN A 16 -1.66 -0.53 -1.44
N HIS A 17 -2.01 -1.72 -1.96
CA HIS A 17 -1.83 -2.04 -3.37
C HIS A 17 -2.62 -1.11 -4.26
N ASP A 18 -3.92 -0.94 -3.99
CA ASP A 18 -4.79 -0.12 -4.82
C ASP A 18 -4.44 1.38 -4.71
N LEU A 19 -4.04 1.83 -3.51
CA LEU A 19 -3.51 3.18 -3.32
C LEU A 19 -2.23 3.40 -4.14
N ARG A 20 -1.29 2.45 -4.09
CA ARG A 20 -0.05 2.54 -4.86
C ARG A 20 -0.29 2.57 -6.36
N ILE A 21 -1.14 1.68 -6.89
CA ILE A 21 -1.49 1.67 -8.31
C ILE A 21 -2.15 2.99 -8.74
N SER A 22 -3.07 3.51 -7.92
CA SER A 22 -3.70 4.79 -8.19
C SER A 22 -2.70 5.95 -8.16
N ALA A 23 -1.79 5.96 -7.19
CA ALA A 23 -0.78 7.01 -7.03
C ALA A 23 0.23 7.06 -8.19
N ILE A 24 0.80 5.92 -8.58
CA ILE A 24 1.80 5.87 -9.68
C ILE A 24 1.21 6.20 -11.06
N ASN A 25 -0.11 6.09 -11.21
CA ASN A 25 -0.83 6.50 -12.41
C ASN A 25 -1.40 7.93 -12.33
N GLY A 26 -1.10 8.67 -11.26
CA GLY A 26 -1.57 10.05 -11.09
C GLY A 26 -3.09 10.18 -10.89
N MET A 27 -3.74 9.12 -10.42
CA MET A 27 -5.20 9.04 -10.29
C MET A 27 -5.70 9.06 -8.84
N LEU A 28 -4.82 9.07 -7.85
CA LEU A 28 -5.21 9.08 -6.44
C LEU A 28 -5.89 10.41 -6.10
N GLY A 29 -7.14 10.35 -5.66
CA GLY A 29 -7.94 11.53 -5.30
C GLY A 29 -8.39 11.48 -3.85
N SER A 30 -9.26 10.56 -3.51
CA SER A 30 -9.86 10.40 -2.19
C SER A 30 -9.77 8.97 -1.69
N ILE A 31 -10.06 8.80 -0.42
CA ILE A 31 -10.01 7.51 0.27
C ILE A 31 -11.30 7.32 1.07
N ASP A 32 -11.90 6.13 0.96
CA ASP A 32 -12.85 5.60 1.92
C ASP A 32 -12.13 4.54 2.77
N ALA A 33 -11.79 4.96 3.99
CA ALA A 33 -10.91 4.25 4.90
C ALA A 33 -11.69 3.32 5.84
N ASN A 34 -12.66 2.59 5.29
CA ASN A 34 -13.36 1.54 6.01
C ASN A 34 -12.49 0.27 6.14
N GLN A 35 -13.09 -0.78 6.66
CA GLN A 35 -12.49 -2.10 6.74
C GLN A 35 -13.56 -3.13 6.46
N GLY A 36 -13.18 -4.23 5.80
CA GLY A 36 -14.05 -5.37 5.56
C GLY A 36 -13.76 -6.53 6.49
N ASP A 37 -14.78 -7.34 6.74
CA ASP A 37 -14.58 -8.66 7.33
C ASP A 37 -14.04 -9.63 6.27
N TYR A 38 -12.81 -10.07 6.44
CA TYR A 38 -12.11 -10.94 5.48
C TYR A 38 -12.80 -12.30 5.25
N LEU A 39 -13.67 -12.72 6.15
CA LEU A 39 -14.34 -14.02 6.08
C LEU A 39 -15.69 -13.95 5.38
N LEU A 40 -16.35 -12.80 5.36
CA LEU A 40 -17.70 -12.68 4.82
C LEU A 40 -17.75 -12.54 3.31
N GLY A 41 -16.72 -12.03 2.67
CA GLY A 41 -16.65 -11.91 1.21
C GLY A 41 -17.65 -10.94 0.61
N TRP A 42 -18.11 -9.95 1.36
CA TRP A 42 -18.97 -8.87 0.90
C TRP A 42 -18.61 -7.55 1.57
N ASP A 43 -19.21 -6.48 1.10
CA ASP A 43 -18.98 -5.13 1.57
C ASP A 43 -19.62 -4.90 2.94
N THR A 44 -18.79 -4.88 4.00
CA THR A 44 -19.28 -4.77 5.37
C THR A 44 -19.17 -3.37 5.95
N ASP A 45 -18.37 -2.49 5.37
CA ASP A 45 -18.16 -1.09 5.73
C ASP A 45 -17.94 -0.90 7.25
N GLU A 46 -16.94 -1.59 7.78
CA GLU A 46 -16.60 -1.47 9.19
C GLU A 46 -15.73 -0.25 9.45
N PHE A 47 -15.87 0.36 10.63
CA PHE A 47 -14.90 1.35 11.05
C PHE A 47 -13.50 0.75 11.17
N PRO A 48 -12.46 1.43 10.70
CA PRO A 48 -11.10 0.90 10.71
C PRO A 48 -10.56 0.83 12.16
N PHE A 49 -9.93 -0.28 12.48
CA PHE A 49 -9.29 -0.50 13.79
C PHE A 49 -7.89 -1.12 13.68
N ASP A 50 -7.50 -1.55 12.49
CA ASP A 50 -6.20 -2.18 12.27
C ASP A 50 -5.13 -1.13 11.97
N VAL A 51 -4.25 -0.91 12.95
CA VAL A 51 -3.16 0.07 12.85
C VAL A 51 -2.14 -0.31 11.76
N TYR A 52 -1.92 -1.59 11.52
CA TYR A 52 -1.02 -2.02 10.44
C TYR A 52 -1.53 -1.54 9.07
N THR A 53 -2.79 -1.84 8.75
CA THR A 53 -3.42 -1.41 7.49
C THR A 53 -3.44 0.10 7.37
N ALA A 54 -3.78 0.82 8.46
CA ALA A 54 -3.77 2.27 8.49
C ALA A 54 -2.36 2.84 8.25
N THR A 55 -1.32 2.23 8.84
CA THR A 55 0.08 2.64 8.63
C THR A 55 0.50 2.46 7.17
N MET A 56 0.20 1.31 6.57
CA MET A 56 0.55 1.04 5.17
C MET A 56 -0.23 1.94 4.21
N CYS A 57 -1.49 2.25 4.51
CA CYS A 57 -2.27 3.23 3.77
C CYS A 57 -1.61 4.61 3.82
N MET A 58 -1.34 5.12 5.01
CA MET A 58 -0.76 6.45 5.19
C MET A 58 0.66 6.55 4.64
N TYR A 59 1.42 5.46 4.63
CA TYR A 59 2.71 5.38 3.97
C TYR A 59 2.59 5.64 2.46
N GLU A 60 1.63 5.03 1.78
CA GLU A 60 1.39 5.28 0.35
C GLU A 60 0.87 6.70 0.08
N VAL A 61 0.01 7.21 0.95
CA VAL A 61 -0.48 8.60 0.88
C VAL A 61 0.67 9.61 1.01
N LEU A 62 1.54 9.43 1.99
CA LEU A 62 2.72 10.30 2.19
C LEU A 62 3.68 10.21 0.99
N LYS A 63 3.92 9.03 0.46
CA LYS A 63 4.75 8.84 -0.74
C LYS A 63 4.16 9.46 -2.00
N ALA A 64 2.85 9.55 -2.09
CA ALA A 64 2.15 10.23 -3.18
C ALA A 64 2.18 11.77 -3.05
N GLY A 65 2.63 12.31 -1.91
CA GLY A 65 2.61 13.73 -1.61
C GLY A 65 1.26 14.23 -1.06
N GLY A 66 0.40 13.33 -0.61
CA GLY A 66 -0.91 13.61 -0.04
C GLY A 66 -2.07 13.22 -0.95
N LEU A 67 -3.27 13.66 -0.59
CA LEU A 67 -4.51 13.45 -1.32
C LEU A 67 -4.96 14.76 -1.97
N THR A 68 -5.59 14.68 -3.13
CA THR A 68 -6.21 15.83 -3.79
C THR A 68 -7.69 15.98 -3.43
N GLY A 69 -8.30 14.93 -2.89
CA GLY A 69 -9.68 14.87 -2.42
C GLY A 69 -9.79 14.65 -0.92
N GLY A 70 -10.90 14.07 -0.50
CA GLY A 70 -11.21 13.83 0.89
C GLY A 70 -10.65 12.53 1.46
N PHE A 71 -10.67 12.46 2.78
CA PHE A 71 -10.44 11.26 3.55
C PHE A 71 -11.70 10.98 4.36
N ASN A 72 -12.42 9.93 4.01
CA ASN A 72 -13.69 9.54 4.63
C ASN A 72 -13.58 8.13 5.20
N PHE A 73 -14.51 7.75 6.07
CA PHE A 73 -14.60 6.36 6.50
C PHE A 73 -15.52 5.54 5.61
N ASP A 74 -16.61 6.11 5.13
CA ASP A 74 -17.71 5.38 4.49
C ASP A 74 -18.05 4.09 5.26
N ALA A 75 -18.34 4.24 6.53
CA ALA A 75 -18.44 3.14 7.46
C ALA A 75 -19.69 3.24 8.34
N LYS A 76 -20.11 2.10 8.86
CA LYS A 76 -21.28 1.98 9.74
C LYS A 76 -20.99 1.09 10.93
N ASN A 77 -21.63 1.41 12.05
CA ASN A 77 -21.56 0.58 13.26
C ASN A 77 -22.06 -0.84 13.00
N ARG A 78 -21.46 -1.80 13.68
CA ARG A 78 -21.97 -3.18 13.71
C ARG A 78 -23.30 -3.27 14.44
N ARG A 79 -24.11 -4.27 14.11
CA ARG A 79 -25.46 -4.45 14.64
C ARG A 79 -25.58 -4.40 16.18
N PRO A 80 -24.62 -4.93 16.97
CA PRO A 80 -24.72 -4.84 18.43
C PRO A 80 -24.42 -3.44 18.99
N SER A 81 -23.83 -2.55 18.20
CA SER A 81 -23.41 -1.19 18.59
C SER A 81 -24.44 -0.19 18.06
N TYR A 82 -25.50 0.09 18.81
CA TYR A 82 -26.67 0.84 18.36
C TYR A 82 -26.97 2.11 19.18
N THR A 83 -26.18 2.40 20.19
CA THR A 83 -26.37 3.62 20.97
C THR A 83 -25.70 4.82 20.32
N MET A 84 -26.02 6.03 20.77
CA MET A 84 -25.37 7.25 20.33
C MET A 84 -23.87 7.25 20.75
N GLU A 85 -23.57 6.72 21.92
CA GLU A 85 -22.21 6.58 22.43
C GLU A 85 -21.38 5.66 21.52
N ASP A 86 -21.91 4.48 21.19
CA ASP A 86 -21.26 3.54 20.25
C ASP A 86 -20.87 4.23 18.92
N MET A 87 -21.73 5.13 18.43
CA MET A 87 -21.44 5.85 17.19
C MET A 87 -20.27 6.79 17.35
N PHE A 88 -20.21 7.57 18.43
CA PHE A 88 -19.06 8.42 18.70
C PHE A 88 -17.77 7.63 18.93
N GLU A 89 -17.85 6.52 19.66
CA GLU A 89 -16.71 5.63 19.91
C GLU A 89 -16.16 5.05 18.61
N ALA A 90 -17.01 4.67 17.67
CA ALA A 90 -16.59 4.15 16.37
C ALA A 90 -15.84 5.20 15.53
N TYR A 91 -16.32 6.44 15.48
CA TYR A 91 -15.61 7.54 14.82
C TYR A 91 -14.29 7.87 15.51
N ILE A 92 -14.25 7.89 16.83
CA ILE A 92 -13.02 8.14 17.60
C ILE A 92 -12.01 7.02 17.31
N LEU A 93 -12.43 5.76 17.36
CA LEU A 93 -11.57 4.63 17.02
C LEU A 93 -10.96 4.78 15.63
N GLY A 94 -11.78 5.08 14.63
CA GLY A 94 -11.30 5.24 13.27
C GLY A 94 -10.30 6.39 13.11
N MET A 95 -10.60 7.55 13.72
CA MET A 95 -9.70 8.72 13.70
C MET A 95 -8.38 8.44 14.41
N ASP A 96 -8.42 7.83 15.60
CA ASP A 96 -7.22 7.50 16.37
C ASP A 96 -6.38 6.45 15.64
N THR A 97 -7.02 5.45 15.03
CA THR A 97 -6.33 4.43 14.23
C THR A 97 -5.55 5.05 13.07
N PHE A 98 -6.15 5.97 12.33
CA PHE A 98 -5.47 6.62 11.21
C PHE A 98 -4.49 7.73 11.66
N ALA A 99 -4.75 8.41 12.76
CA ALA A 99 -3.79 9.35 13.35
C ALA A 99 -2.51 8.62 13.78
N LEU A 100 -2.65 7.48 14.47
CA LEU A 100 -1.52 6.62 14.84
C LEU A 100 -0.85 6.05 13.58
N GLY A 101 -1.63 5.58 12.61
CA GLY A 101 -1.13 5.09 11.33
C GLY A 101 -0.29 6.13 10.58
N LEU A 102 -0.71 7.39 10.59
CA LEU A 102 0.05 8.50 9.98
C LEU A 102 1.39 8.74 10.69
N ILE A 103 1.40 8.73 12.02
CA ILE A 103 2.63 8.89 12.81
C ILE A 103 3.60 7.75 12.48
N LYS A 104 3.12 6.51 12.51
CA LYS A 104 3.94 5.32 12.21
C LYS A 104 4.40 5.26 10.75
N ALA A 105 3.59 5.72 9.82
CA ALA A 105 3.98 5.86 8.43
C ALA A 105 5.12 6.88 8.23
N ALA A 106 5.07 8.01 8.94
CA ALA A 106 6.16 8.99 8.91
C ALA A 106 7.46 8.40 9.49
N GLU A 107 7.40 7.69 10.61
CA GLU A 107 8.54 6.98 11.20
C GLU A 107 9.11 5.93 10.21
N LEU A 108 8.23 5.20 9.51
CA LEU A 108 8.63 4.20 8.51
C LEU A 108 9.33 4.83 7.30
N MET A 109 8.87 6.00 6.86
CA MET A 109 9.53 6.77 5.80
C MET A 109 10.91 7.29 6.25
N GLU A 110 11.01 7.79 7.47
CA GLU A 110 12.27 8.27 8.03
C GLU A 110 13.30 7.14 8.21
N ASP A 111 12.85 5.94 8.57
CA ASP A 111 13.69 4.74 8.67
C ASP A 111 14.34 4.38 7.33
N GLY A 112 13.63 4.49 6.22
CA GLY A 112 14.13 4.37 4.85
C GLY A 112 14.58 2.96 4.42
N ARG A 113 14.59 1.95 5.30
CA ARG A 113 15.07 0.59 4.96
C ARG A 113 14.22 -0.09 3.88
N ILE A 114 12.89 0.13 3.89
CA ILE A 114 11.99 -0.42 2.87
C ILE A 114 12.28 0.21 1.52
N ASP A 115 12.36 1.53 1.47
CA ASP A 115 12.65 2.26 0.23
C ASP A 115 14.03 1.92 -0.33
N GLY A 116 15.05 1.85 0.51
CA GLY A 116 16.38 1.45 0.12
C GLY A 116 16.43 0.02 -0.45
N PHE A 117 15.64 -0.90 0.12
CA PHE A 117 15.51 -2.26 -0.42
C PHE A 117 14.86 -2.26 -1.80
N ILE A 118 13.75 -1.54 -1.98
CA ILE A 118 13.04 -1.44 -3.26
C ILE A 118 13.95 -0.82 -4.32
N GLU A 119 14.64 0.26 -3.98
CA GLU A 119 15.54 0.96 -4.88
C GLU A 119 16.68 0.06 -5.37
N LYS A 120 17.31 -0.67 -4.46
CA LYS A 120 18.35 -1.64 -4.78
C LYS A 120 17.82 -2.79 -5.63
N ARG A 121 16.62 -3.33 -5.30
CA ARG A 121 16.04 -4.45 -6.03
C ARG A 121 15.75 -4.13 -7.49
N TYR A 122 15.35 -2.91 -7.79
CA TYR A 122 14.97 -2.45 -9.13
C TYR A 122 16.02 -1.54 -9.78
N SER A 123 17.21 -1.45 -9.22
CA SER A 123 18.26 -0.55 -9.72
C SER A 123 18.66 -0.86 -11.17
N THR A 124 18.67 -2.13 -11.58
CA THR A 124 19.04 -2.55 -12.94
C THR A 124 18.19 -1.90 -14.04
N TYR A 125 16.94 -1.54 -13.77
CA TYR A 125 16.11 -0.81 -14.72
C TYR A 125 16.63 0.60 -14.99
N ARG A 126 17.32 1.22 -14.03
CA ARG A 126 17.91 2.56 -14.17
C ARG A 126 19.39 2.56 -14.54
N GLU A 127 20.10 1.51 -14.15
CA GLU A 127 21.56 1.44 -14.28
C GLU A 127 22.02 0.81 -15.58
N THR A 128 21.26 -0.13 -16.16
CA THR A 128 21.62 -0.80 -17.41
C THR A 128 21.00 -0.12 -18.63
N GLU A 129 21.68 -0.21 -19.77
CA GLU A 129 21.16 0.36 -21.02
C GLU A 129 19.84 -0.32 -21.46
N MET A 130 19.74 -1.66 -21.31
CA MET A 130 18.51 -2.37 -21.62
C MET A 130 17.38 -1.99 -20.63
N GLY A 131 17.69 -1.83 -19.35
CA GLY A 131 16.73 -1.35 -18.35
C GLY A 131 16.16 0.01 -18.71
N LYS A 132 17.00 0.95 -19.12
CA LYS A 132 16.56 2.29 -19.57
C LYS A 132 15.66 2.23 -20.81
N LYS A 133 16.00 1.39 -21.80
CA LYS A 133 15.15 1.16 -22.98
C LYS A 133 13.77 0.61 -22.61
N ILE A 134 13.72 -0.33 -21.67
CA ILE A 134 12.44 -0.88 -21.16
C ILE A 134 11.59 0.24 -20.55
N LEU A 135 12.15 1.06 -19.65
CA LEU A 135 11.43 2.16 -19.03
C LEU A 135 10.97 3.22 -20.02
N ALA A 136 11.74 3.44 -21.09
CA ALA A 136 11.41 4.40 -22.15
C ALA A 136 10.44 3.85 -23.22
N ASN A 137 10.04 2.57 -23.14
CA ASN A 137 9.32 1.86 -24.21
C ASN A 137 10.04 1.90 -25.57
N GLU A 138 11.38 1.84 -25.56
CA GLU A 138 12.23 1.89 -26.74
C GLU A 138 12.78 0.53 -27.15
N THR A 139 12.14 -0.56 -26.73
CA THR A 139 12.54 -1.93 -27.09
C THR A 139 11.33 -2.78 -27.47
N SER A 140 11.56 -3.82 -28.26
CA SER A 140 10.54 -4.81 -28.63
C SER A 140 10.72 -6.11 -27.85
N LEU A 141 9.70 -6.98 -27.89
CA LEU A 141 9.78 -8.32 -27.29
C LEU A 141 10.86 -9.18 -27.98
N GLU A 142 11.06 -9.00 -29.29
CA GLU A 142 12.08 -9.69 -30.07
C GLU A 142 13.49 -9.25 -29.65
N GLU A 143 13.70 -7.95 -29.44
CA GLU A 143 14.98 -7.43 -28.93
C GLU A 143 15.27 -7.92 -27.52
N LEU A 144 14.25 -7.96 -26.66
CA LEU A 144 14.39 -8.51 -25.28
C LEU A 144 14.70 -10.01 -25.31
N ALA A 145 14.05 -10.79 -26.17
CA ALA A 145 14.33 -12.21 -26.34
C ALA A 145 15.78 -12.47 -26.78
N ALA A 146 16.23 -11.72 -27.82
CA ALA A 146 17.61 -11.82 -28.30
C ALA A 146 18.64 -11.36 -27.25
N TYR A 147 18.29 -10.39 -26.43
CA TYR A 147 19.13 -9.94 -25.32
C TYR A 147 19.22 -11.02 -24.22
N ALA A 148 18.10 -11.61 -23.83
CA ALA A 148 18.06 -12.69 -22.85
C ALA A 148 18.85 -13.92 -23.30
N GLU A 149 18.78 -14.28 -24.59
CA GLU A 149 19.53 -15.37 -25.17
C GLU A 149 21.04 -15.17 -25.05
N LYS A 150 21.52 -13.92 -25.26
CA LYS A 150 22.94 -13.57 -25.10
C LYS A 150 23.42 -13.61 -23.65
N LEU A 151 22.54 -13.35 -22.68
CA LEU A 151 22.87 -13.42 -21.27
C LEU A 151 23.00 -14.86 -20.77
N GLY A 152 22.35 -15.81 -21.44
CA GLY A 152 22.30 -17.21 -21.03
C GLY A 152 21.34 -17.47 -19.87
N ALA A 153 21.63 -18.50 -19.08
CA ALA A 153 20.79 -18.84 -17.94
C ALA A 153 20.77 -17.69 -16.92
N PRO A 154 19.58 -17.29 -16.44
CA PRO A 154 19.48 -16.21 -15.45
C PRO A 154 20.14 -16.65 -14.14
N GLU A 155 20.87 -15.73 -13.52
CA GLU A 155 21.34 -15.91 -12.15
C GLU A 155 20.15 -15.98 -11.19
N MET A 156 20.34 -16.67 -10.06
CA MET A 156 19.33 -16.67 -9.00
C MET A 156 19.04 -15.23 -8.57
N PRO A 157 17.78 -14.79 -8.59
CA PRO A 157 17.44 -13.45 -8.14
C PRO A 157 17.78 -13.31 -6.66
N GLY A 158 18.16 -12.12 -6.26
CA GLY A 158 18.38 -11.79 -4.85
C GLY A 158 17.14 -12.10 -4.00
N SER A 159 17.36 -12.43 -2.72
CA SER A 159 16.28 -12.71 -1.77
C SER A 159 15.25 -11.59 -1.75
N GLY A 160 13.96 -11.94 -1.74
CA GLY A 160 12.83 -11.00 -1.57
C GLY A 160 12.72 -10.44 -0.15
N LYS A 161 13.37 -11.08 0.83
CA LYS A 161 13.44 -10.65 2.24
C LYS A 161 12.10 -10.28 2.85
N GLN A 162 11.03 -10.98 2.47
CA GLN A 162 9.67 -10.67 2.91
C GLN A 162 9.58 -10.56 4.44
N GLU A 163 9.99 -11.59 5.17
CA GLU A 163 9.91 -11.63 6.63
C GLU A 163 10.76 -10.51 7.30
N TYR A 164 11.87 -10.17 6.67
CA TYR A 164 12.69 -9.05 7.13
C TYR A 164 11.98 -7.70 6.95
N LEU A 165 11.32 -7.48 5.81
CA LEU A 165 10.57 -6.26 5.56
C LEU A 165 9.35 -6.15 6.49
N GLU A 166 8.64 -7.25 6.72
CA GLU A 166 7.56 -7.31 7.70
C GLU A 166 8.06 -7.02 9.12
N SER A 167 9.26 -7.52 9.48
CA SER A 167 9.85 -7.24 10.79
C SER A 167 10.23 -5.77 10.98
N ILE A 168 10.58 -5.05 9.89
CA ILE A 168 10.80 -3.60 9.95
C ILE A 168 9.51 -2.88 10.31
N VAL A 169 8.41 -3.19 9.62
CA VAL A 169 7.10 -2.59 9.92
C VAL A 169 6.71 -2.87 11.38
N ASN A 170 6.82 -4.12 11.81
CA ASN A 170 6.51 -4.49 13.20
C ASN A 170 7.40 -3.75 14.22
N SER A 171 8.69 -3.56 13.92
CA SER A 171 9.57 -2.83 14.82
C SER A 171 9.20 -1.34 14.97
N ILE A 172 8.62 -0.75 13.95
CA ILE A 172 8.11 0.63 13.99
C ILE A 172 6.77 0.69 14.72
N LEU A 173 5.89 -0.30 14.51
CA LEU A 173 4.56 -0.29 15.13
C LEU A 173 4.62 -0.51 16.65
N PHE A 174 5.52 -1.37 17.11
CA PHE A 174 5.55 -1.84 18.50
C PHE A 174 6.81 -1.41 19.28
N GLY A 175 7.74 -0.75 18.65
CA GLY A 175 8.94 -0.17 19.27
C GLY A 175 8.72 1.25 19.67
#